data_2611c6a28fb2a2acd8759f10a5ed894d
#
_entry.id   2611c6a28fb2a2acd8759f10a5ed894d
#
_cell.length_a   1.000
_cell.length_b   1.000
_cell.length_c   1.000
_cell.angle_alpha   90.00
_cell.angle_beta   90.00
_cell.angle_gamma   90.00
#
_symmetry.space_group_name_H-M   'P 1'
#
loop_
_entity.id
_entity.type
_entity.pdbx_description
1 polymer ?
#
loop_
_entity_poly.entity_id
_entity_poly.type
_entity_poly.pdbx_seq_one_letter_code
_entity_poly.pdbx_strand_id
1 'polypeptide(L)'
;MRATDSPPIAGKNFNKSARIRGCFFAVLDFIERHKMKFGVLVFPGSNCDHDAFWTLQQVAKQPTTMLWHESHDLEGCDAIIVPGGFAYGDYLRTGAIAKFSPVMESVRKFAGSGGLVLGICNGFQILCESALLPGALIRNIGLKYVCKPVHVRVENTDTPFTNACCKSEVLTIPIGHMEGN
;
A
#
# COMPACT_ATOMS: atom_id res chain seq x y z
N MET A 1 -45.13 44.19 -12.49
CA MET A 1 -45.68 42.85 -12.62
C MET A 1 -44.64 41.87 -12.08
N ARG A 2 -45.03 41.26 -11.02
CA ARG A 2 -44.59 40.08 -10.26
C ARG A 2 -43.25 39.42 -10.61
N ALA A 3 -42.30 39.60 -9.65
CA ALA A 3 -41.17 38.70 -9.46
C ALA A 3 -41.67 37.33 -8.97
N THR A 4 -41.16 36.26 -9.55
CA THR A 4 -41.42 34.90 -9.08
C THR A 4 -40.21 34.46 -8.25
N ASP A 5 -40.46 34.32 -6.94
CA ASP A 5 -39.54 33.76 -5.97
C ASP A 5 -39.27 32.26 -6.27
N SER A 6 -38.01 31.94 -6.55
CA SER A 6 -37.55 30.55 -6.49
C SER A 6 -36.97 30.24 -5.12
N PRO A 7 -37.30 29.14 -4.46
CA PRO A 7 -36.79 28.82 -3.14
C PRO A 7 -35.29 28.46 -3.16
N PRO A 8 -34.54 28.75 -2.10
CA PRO A 8 -33.15 28.43 -2.04
C PRO A 8 -32.92 26.91 -1.96
N ILE A 9 -32.04 26.42 -2.82
CA ILE A 9 -31.57 25.03 -2.78
C ILE A 9 -30.75 24.87 -1.50
N ALA A 10 -31.33 24.15 -0.53
CA ALA A 10 -30.66 23.78 0.71
C ALA A 10 -29.43 22.93 0.39
N GLY A 11 -28.26 23.51 0.51
CA GLY A 11 -26.99 22.81 0.40
C GLY A 11 -26.86 21.74 1.48
N LYS A 12 -26.99 20.48 1.08
CA LYS A 12 -26.64 19.34 1.93
C LYS A 12 -25.10 19.34 2.05
N ASN A 13 -24.61 19.95 3.10
CA ASN A 13 -23.23 19.78 3.54
C ASN A 13 -23.05 18.31 3.96
N PHE A 14 -22.69 17.47 3.02
CA PHE A 14 -22.22 16.11 3.30
C PHE A 14 -20.85 16.22 3.96
N ASN A 15 -20.84 15.96 5.24
CA ASN A 15 -19.63 15.95 6.07
C ASN A 15 -18.72 14.78 5.62
N LYS A 16 -17.88 15.03 4.61
CA LYS A 16 -16.91 14.05 4.06
C LYS A 16 -16.00 13.47 5.14
N SER A 17 -15.70 14.26 6.18
CA SER A 17 -14.84 13.81 7.29
C SER A 17 -15.50 12.72 8.15
N ALA A 18 -16.81 12.71 8.26
CA ALA A 18 -17.54 11.68 9.02
C ALA A 18 -17.57 10.32 8.29
N ARG A 19 -17.59 10.35 6.93
CA ARG A 19 -17.59 9.13 6.12
C ARG A 19 -16.24 8.44 6.08
N ILE A 20 -15.16 9.22 5.97
CA ILE A 20 -13.78 8.69 6.07
C ILE A 20 -13.55 8.08 7.46
N ARG A 21 -14.05 8.72 8.52
CA ARG A 21 -14.02 8.16 9.87
C ARG A 21 -14.81 6.85 9.97
N GLY A 22 -15.97 6.77 9.34
CA GLY A 22 -16.82 5.54 9.36
C GLY A 22 -16.15 4.35 8.68
N CYS A 23 -15.55 4.51 7.50
CA CYS A 23 -14.79 3.46 6.83
C CYS A 23 -13.53 3.09 7.63
N PHE A 24 -12.83 4.07 8.15
CA PHE A 24 -11.63 3.85 8.96
C PHE A 24 -11.94 3.07 10.25
N PHE A 25 -13.02 3.43 10.95
CA PHE A 25 -13.48 2.70 12.14
C PHE A 25 -13.97 1.29 11.83
N ALA A 26 -14.64 1.07 10.71
CA ALA A 26 -15.07 -0.27 10.29
C ALA A 26 -13.89 -1.18 9.97
N VAL A 27 -12.82 -0.62 9.36
CA VAL A 27 -11.57 -1.35 9.13
C VAL A 27 -10.85 -1.64 10.43
N LEU A 28 -10.78 -0.69 11.35
CA LEU A 28 -10.18 -0.90 12.68
C LEU A 28 -10.96 -1.95 13.49
N ASP A 29 -12.30 -1.90 13.47
CA ASP A 29 -13.16 -2.88 14.13
C ASP A 29 -12.98 -4.30 13.55
N PHE A 30 -12.83 -4.40 12.22
CA PHE A 30 -12.52 -5.67 11.56
C PHE A 30 -11.12 -6.18 11.94
N ILE A 31 -10.12 -5.32 11.98
CA ILE A 31 -8.75 -5.63 12.37
C ILE A 31 -8.66 -6.00 13.86
N GLU A 32 -9.41 -5.33 14.75
CA GLU A 32 -9.46 -5.69 16.17
C GLU A 32 -10.09 -7.07 16.44
N ARG A 33 -11.03 -7.49 15.60
CA ARG A 33 -11.67 -8.80 15.72
C ARG A 33 -10.84 -9.95 15.18
N HIS A 34 -9.87 -9.68 14.29
CA HIS A 34 -9.02 -10.69 13.66
C HIS A 34 -7.55 -10.31 13.84
N LYS A 35 -6.91 -10.87 14.86
CA LYS A 35 -5.46 -10.69 15.03
C LYS A 35 -4.74 -11.39 13.90
N MET A 36 -4.13 -10.61 13.00
CA MET A 36 -3.27 -11.09 11.94
C MET A 36 -1.82 -10.81 12.29
N LYS A 37 -0.93 -11.76 12.08
CA LYS A 37 0.50 -11.54 12.22
C LYS A 37 1.07 -10.98 10.92
N PHE A 38 1.66 -9.80 10.99
CA PHE A 38 2.28 -9.13 9.84
C PHE A 38 3.79 -9.32 9.84
N GLY A 39 4.35 -9.60 8.67
CA GLY A 39 5.78 -9.57 8.41
C GLY A 39 6.15 -8.35 7.59
N VAL A 40 7.09 -7.53 8.06
CA VAL A 40 7.64 -6.41 7.30
C VAL A 40 9.03 -6.80 6.81
N LEU A 41 9.23 -6.81 5.49
CA LEU A 41 10.52 -7.15 4.91
C LEU A 41 11.55 -6.05 5.16
N VAL A 42 12.77 -6.46 5.47
CA VAL A 42 13.90 -5.54 5.67
C VAL A 42 14.98 -5.86 4.65
N PHE A 43 15.22 -4.92 3.75
CA PHE A 43 16.32 -4.99 2.77
C PHE A 43 17.40 -3.98 3.12
N PRO A 44 18.65 -4.20 2.71
CA PRO A 44 19.64 -3.13 2.74
C PRO A 44 19.13 -1.90 1.99
N GLY A 45 19.05 -0.75 2.68
CA GLY A 45 18.54 0.50 2.11
C GLY A 45 17.02 0.66 2.07
N SER A 46 16.22 -0.26 2.64
CA SER A 46 14.80 0.02 2.89
C SER A 46 14.70 1.07 4.01
N ASN A 47 14.00 2.16 3.75
CA ASN A 47 13.94 3.30 4.67
C ASN A 47 12.64 3.33 5.48
N CYS A 48 11.56 2.75 4.93
CA CYS A 48 10.21 2.81 5.50
C CYS A 48 9.76 1.50 6.16
N ASP A 49 10.69 0.59 6.44
CA ASP A 49 10.42 -0.66 7.14
C ASP A 49 9.99 -0.40 8.60
N HIS A 50 10.70 0.49 9.29
CA HIS A 50 10.35 0.90 10.65
C HIS A 50 9.02 1.65 10.71
N ASP A 51 8.71 2.50 9.72
CA ASP A 51 7.43 3.20 9.63
C ASP A 51 6.27 2.21 9.44
N ALA A 52 6.45 1.23 8.55
CA ALA A 52 5.47 0.17 8.34
C ALA A 52 5.27 -0.68 9.61
N PHE A 53 6.37 -1.11 10.22
CA PHE A 53 6.35 -1.86 11.48
C PHE A 53 5.64 -1.10 12.59
N TRP A 54 6.02 0.17 12.79
CA TRP A 54 5.43 1.02 13.83
C TRP A 54 3.93 1.23 13.59
N THR A 55 3.53 1.49 12.35
CA THR A 55 2.13 1.71 11.99
C THR A 55 1.29 0.46 12.27
N LEU A 56 1.77 -0.71 11.88
CA LEU A 56 1.06 -1.96 12.13
C LEU A 56 0.96 -2.26 13.63
N GLN A 57 2.05 -2.06 14.36
CA GLN A 57 2.11 -2.40 15.78
C GLN A 57 1.39 -1.36 16.64
N GLN A 58 1.62 -0.06 16.40
CA GLN A 58 1.13 1.00 17.28
C GLN A 58 -0.22 1.56 16.85
N VAL A 59 -0.52 1.64 15.57
CA VAL A 59 -1.78 2.17 15.08
C VAL A 59 -2.79 1.05 14.84
N ALA A 60 -2.42 0.04 14.07
CA ALA A 60 -3.30 -1.09 13.77
C ALA A 60 -3.37 -2.14 14.90
N LYS A 61 -2.49 -2.05 15.92
CA LYS A 61 -2.43 -2.95 17.07
C LYS A 61 -2.32 -4.43 16.71
N GLN A 62 -1.64 -4.73 15.62
CA GLN A 62 -1.43 -6.09 15.12
C GLN A 62 -0.06 -6.63 15.52
N PRO A 63 0.06 -7.94 15.81
CA PRO A 63 1.35 -8.61 15.95
C PRO A 63 2.18 -8.39 14.67
N THR A 64 3.38 -7.88 14.84
CA THR A 64 4.24 -7.54 13.70
C THR A 64 5.68 -7.97 13.96
N THR A 65 6.32 -8.56 12.97
CA THR A 65 7.73 -8.95 13.00
C THR A 65 8.49 -8.38 11.82
N MET A 66 9.79 -8.14 11.99
CA MET A 66 10.68 -7.76 10.89
C MET A 66 11.32 -9.00 10.30
N LEU A 67 11.25 -9.16 8.98
CA LEU A 67 11.77 -10.30 8.24
C LEU A 67 13.00 -9.87 7.44
N TRP A 68 14.16 -10.38 7.82
CA TRP A 68 15.42 -10.05 7.16
C TRP A 68 15.52 -10.67 5.76
N HIS A 69 16.02 -9.92 4.80
CA HIS A 69 16.02 -10.29 3.38
C HIS A 69 16.73 -11.63 3.07
N GLU A 70 17.68 -12.06 3.90
CA GLU A 70 18.38 -13.34 3.73
C GLU A 70 17.62 -14.53 4.34
N SER A 71 16.58 -14.29 5.13
CA SER A 71 15.76 -15.35 5.71
C SER A 71 14.86 -16.00 4.67
N HIS A 72 14.69 -17.30 4.75
CA HIS A 72 13.64 -18.03 4.04
C HIS A 72 12.38 -18.22 4.88
N ASP A 73 12.46 -17.91 6.19
CA ASP A 73 11.34 -18.09 7.10
C ASP A 73 10.49 -16.81 7.17
N LEU A 74 9.20 -16.96 6.91
CA LEU A 74 8.20 -15.88 7.08
C LEU A 74 7.57 -15.89 8.47
N GLU A 75 8.10 -16.69 9.40
CA GLU A 75 7.71 -16.75 10.81
C GLU A 75 6.21 -16.97 11.05
N GLY A 76 5.52 -17.65 10.14
CA GLY A 76 4.08 -17.88 10.24
C GLY A 76 3.24 -16.61 10.14
N CYS A 77 3.67 -15.63 9.36
CA CYS A 77 2.91 -14.40 9.10
C CYS A 77 1.68 -14.69 8.22
N ASP A 78 0.58 -13.99 8.50
CA ASP A 78 -0.66 -14.03 7.73
C ASP A 78 -0.66 -13.04 6.56
N ALA A 79 0.15 -11.97 6.67
CA ALA A 79 0.31 -10.95 5.66
C ALA A 79 1.75 -10.41 5.63
N ILE A 80 2.23 -10.08 4.43
CA ILE A 80 3.58 -9.56 4.22
C ILE A 80 3.51 -8.14 3.66
N ILE A 81 4.28 -7.24 4.25
CA ILE A 81 4.48 -5.88 3.76
C ILE A 81 5.88 -5.79 3.15
N VAL A 82 5.94 -5.39 1.88
CA VAL A 82 7.18 -5.00 1.22
C VAL A 82 7.26 -3.48 1.28
N PRO A 83 8.13 -2.91 2.13
CA PRO A 83 8.11 -1.49 2.45
C PRO A 83 8.69 -0.62 1.35
N GLY A 84 8.50 0.69 1.51
CA GLY A 84 9.14 1.70 0.69
C GLY A 84 10.60 1.93 1.05
N GLY A 85 11.27 2.74 0.25
CA GLY A 85 12.66 3.12 0.43
C GLY A 85 13.45 2.97 -0.86
N PHE A 86 14.72 2.56 -0.73
CA PHE A 86 15.68 2.39 -1.82
C PHE A 86 16.43 1.07 -1.63
N ALA A 87 15.72 -0.04 -1.70
CA ALA A 87 16.29 -1.37 -1.49
C ALA A 87 17.49 -1.62 -2.39
N TYR A 88 18.64 -1.95 -1.78
CA TYR A 88 19.95 -2.08 -2.44
C TYR A 88 20.38 -0.83 -3.21
N GLY A 89 19.94 0.38 -2.79
CA GLY A 89 20.28 1.65 -3.42
C GLY A 89 19.72 1.82 -4.84
N ASP A 90 18.70 1.05 -5.22
CA ASP A 90 18.09 1.03 -6.56
C ASP A 90 19.12 0.82 -7.71
N TYR A 91 20.22 0.14 -7.42
CA TYR A 91 21.21 -0.20 -8.44
C TYR A 91 20.58 -1.03 -9.56
N LEU A 92 20.99 -0.78 -10.79
CA LEU A 92 20.42 -1.26 -12.05
C LEU A 92 19.09 -0.60 -12.38
N ARG A 93 18.07 -0.80 -11.57
CA ARG A 93 16.76 -0.14 -11.51
C ARG A 93 16.07 -0.52 -10.21
N THR A 94 15.01 0.21 -9.88
CA THR A 94 14.25 0.03 -8.64
C THR A 94 13.74 -1.41 -8.49
N GLY A 95 14.06 -2.04 -7.37
CA GLY A 95 13.63 -3.40 -7.03
C GLY A 95 14.37 -4.53 -7.74
N ALA A 96 15.24 -4.24 -8.73
CA ALA A 96 15.87 -5.27 -9.58
C ALA A 96 16.78 -6.24 -8.80
N ILE A 97 17.46 -5.77 -7.78
CA ILE A 97 18.33 -6.62 -6.94
C ILE A 97 17.50 -7.30 -5.85
N ALA A 98 16.59 -6.59 -5.23
CA ALA A 98 15.77 -7.09 -4.13
C ALA A 98 15.00 -8.37 -4.49
N LYS A 99 14.56 -8.52 -5.74
CA LYS A 99 13.84 -9.73 -6.22
C LYS A 99 14.61 -11.03 -6.05
N PHE A 100 15.95 -10.96 -5.97
CA PHE A 100 16.82 -12.13 -5.81
C PHE A 100 17.11 -12.46 -4.35
N SER A 101 16.64 -11.64 -3.40
CA SER A 101 16.81 -11.93 -1.98
C SER A 101 16.10 -13.23 -1.60
N PRO A 102 16.70 -14.07 -0.72
CA PRO A 102 16.12 -15.33 -0.27
C PRO A 102 14.67 -15.20 0.21
N VAL A 103 14.34 -14.15 0.98
CA VAL A 103 12.99 -13.89 1.47
C VAL A 103 11.96 -13.76 0.34
N MET A 104 12.34 -13.22 -0.83
CA MET A 104 11.42 -13.06 -1.96
C MET A 104 11.04 -14.38 -2.62
N GLU A 105 11.87 -15.43 -2.48
CA GLU A 105 11.48 -16.78 -2.89
C GLU A 105 10.32 -17.29 -2.03
N SER A 106 10.42 -17.12 -0.71
CA SER A 106 9.36 -17.49 0.23
C SER A 106 8.10 -16.64 0.05
N VAL A 107 8.26 -15.34 -0.21
CA VAL A 107 7.12 -14.44 -0.51
C VAL A 107 6.39 -14.87 -1.78
N ARG A 108 7.11 -15.29 -2.84
CA ARG A 108 6.45 -15.82 -4.05
C ARG A 108 5.65 -17.09 -3.78
N LYS A 109 6.19 -18.02 -3.00
CA LYS A 109 5.48 -19.24 -2.59
C LYS A 109 4.24 -18.89 -1.75
N PHE A 110 4.41 -18.00 -0.79
CA PHE A 110 3.35 -17.51 0.09
C PHE A 110 2.20 -16.84 -0.70
N ALA A 111 2.52 -15.91 -1.61
CA ALA A 111 1.53 -15.27 -2.47
C ALA A 111 0.84 -16.29 -3.41
N GLY A 112 1.60 -17.23 -3.97
CA GLY A 112 1.07 -18.30 -4.83
C GLY A 112 0.09 -19.23 -4.11
N SER A 113 0.18 -19.35 -2.78
CA SER A 113 -0.76 -20.09 -1.95
C SER A 113 -1.94 -19.24 -1.45
N GLY A 114 -2.08 -18.00 -1.91
CA GLY A 114 -3.15 -17.08 -1.52
C GLY A 114 -2.84 -16.16 -0.34
N GLY A 115 -1.59 -16.13 0.11
CA GLY A 115 -1.12 -15.24 1.17
C GLY A 115 -1.18 -13.76 0.75
N LEU A 116 -1.50 -12.89 1.69
CA LEU A 116 -1.66 -11.45 1.45
C LEU A 116 -0.31 -10.75 1.39
N VAL A 117 -0.03 -10.07 0.29
CA VAL A 117 1.21 -9.30 0.10
C VAL A 117 0.88 -7.90 -0.36
N LEU A 118 1.38 -6.88 0.36
CA LEU A 118 1.24 -5.47 0.02
C LEU A 118 2.61 -4.84 -0.23
N GLY A 119 2.81 -4.27 -1.41
CA GLY A 119 4.01 -3.49 -1.75
C GLY A 119 3.73 -2.00 -1.73
N ILE A 120 4.54 -1.23 -1.01
CA ILE A 120 4.40 0.22 -0.87
C ILE A 120 5.58 0.90 -1.55
N CYS A 121 5.35 1.80 -2.50
CA CYS A 121 6.39 2.57 -3.21
C CYS A 121 7.47 1.63 -3.79
N ASN A 122 8.69 1.63 -3.25
CA ASN A 122 9.76 0.70 -3.65
C ASN A 122 9.34 -0.76 -3.53
N GLY A 123 8.53 -1.10 -2.51
CA GLY A 123 7.94 -2.44 -2.37
C GLY A 123 7.05 -2.83 -3.54
N PHE A 124 6.24 -1.91 -4.07
CA PHE A 124 5.45 -2.15 -5.28
C PHE A 124 6.36 -2.41 -6.49
N GLN A 125 7.44 -1.65 -6.64
CA GLN A 125 8.43 -1.85 -7.70
C GLN A 125 9.08 -3.24 -7.59
N ILE A 126 9.42 -3.69 -6.38
CA ILE A 126 9.96 -5.03 -6.11
C ILE A 126 8.95 -6.12 -6.49
N LEU A 127 7.66 -5.93 -6.21
CA LEU A 127 6.62 -6.89 -6.59
C LEU A 127 6.49 -7.01 -8.11
N CYS A 128 6.59 -5.91 -8.85
CA CYS A 128 6.61 -5.93 -10.32
C CYS A 128 7.86 -6.67 -10.85
N GLU A 129 9.05 -6.34 -10.33
CA GLU A 129 10.30 -7.01 -10.71
C GLU A 129 10.31 -8.51 -10.38
N SER A 130 9.58 -8.90 -9.34
CA SER A 130 9.42 -10.29 -8.91
C SER A 130 8.34 -11.05 -9.69
N ALA A 131 7.68 -10.41 -10.66
CA ALA A 131 6.53 -10.93 -11.41
C ALA A 131 5.33 -11.35 -10.53
N LEU A 132 5.23 -10.80 -9.31
CA LEU A 132 4.06 -10.93 -8.45
C LEU A 132 2.94 -9.97 -8.85
N LEU A 133 3.30 -8.87 -9.50
CA LEU A 133 2.38 -7.95 -10.17
C LEU A 133 2.77 -7.85 -11.64
N PRO A 134 1.81 -7.63 -12.55
CA PRO A 134 2.10 -7.48 -13.96
C PRO A 134 2.78 -6.13 -14.26
N GLY A 135 3.59 -6.11 -15.31
CA GLY A 135 4.26 -4.92 -15.79
C GLY A 135 5.67 -4.72 -15.23
N ALA A 136 6.27 -3.62 -15.61
CA ALA A 136 7.57 -3.16 -15.14
C ALA A 136 7.56 -1.64 -15.05
N LEU A 137 8.26 -1.09 -14.08
CA LEU A 137 8.37 0.36 -13.91
C LEU A 137 9.66 0.86 -14.55
N ILE A 138 9.54 1.97 -15.27
CA ILE A 138 10.66 2.63 -15.93
C ILE A 138 10.75 4.09 -15.48
N ARG A 139 11.83 4.76 -15.85
CA ARG A 139 12.03 6.17 -15.54
C ARG A 139 10.88 7.04 -16.01
N ASN A 140 10.57 8.03 -15.18
CA ASN A 140 9.57 9.03 -15.52
C ASN A 140 9.91 9.70 -16.86
N ILE A 141 8.91 9.97 -17.68
CA ILE A 141 9.08 10.58 -19.01
C ILE A 141 9.87 11.90 -18.90
N GLY A 142 9.63 12.69 -17.85
CA GLY A 142 10.33 13.95 -17.63
C GLY A 142 11.74 13.81 -17.04
N LEU A 143 12.24 12.60 -16.81
CA LEU A 143 13.55 12.30 -16.20
C LEU A 143 13.78 13.03 -14.85
N LYS A 144 12.69 13.38 -14.16
CA LYS A 144 12.73 14.10 -12.87
C LYS A 144 11.99 13.29 -11.81
N TYR A 145 12.45 13.45 -10.58
CA TYR A 145 11.74 12.95 -9.42
C TYR A 145 10.38 13.65 -9.30
N VAL A 146 9.32 12.86 -9.11
CA VAL A 146 7.96 13.36 -8.91
C VAL A 146 7.60 13.17 -7.45
N CYS A 147 7.24 14.25 -6.76
CA CYS A 147 6.78 14.25 -5.38
C CYS A 147 5.56 15.16 -5.29
N LYS A 148 4.38 14.56 -5.18
CA LYS A 148 3.10 15.31 -5.10
C LYS A 148 1.94 14.40 -4.67
N PRO A 149 0.84 14.98 -4.14
CA PRO A 149 -0.41 14.24 -4.04
C PRO A 149 -0.98 13.90 -5.43
N VAL A 150 -1.54 12.69 -5.54
CA VAL A 150 -2.28 12.24 -6.73
C VAL A 150 -3.62 11.67 -6.33
N HIS A 151 -4.53 11.63 -7.29
CA HIS A 151 -5.84 11.02 -7.11
C HIS A 151 -5.84 9.64 -7.77
N VAL A 152 -6.20 8.62 -6.99
CA VAL A 152 -6.39 7.25 -7.47
C VAL A 152 -7.84 6.85 -7.28
N ARG A 153 -8.42 6.19 -8.27
CA ARG A 153 -9.80 5.71 -8.21
C ARG A 153 -9.81 4.22 -7.88
N VAL A 154 -10.65 3.83 -6.95
CA VAL A 154 -10.87 2.42 -6.60
C VAL A 154 -11.70 1.77 -7.71
N GLU A 155 -11.08 0.92 -8.51
CA GLU A 155 -11.73 0.21 -9.62
C GLU A 155 -12.37 -1.10 -9.17
N ASN A 156 -11.69 -1.83 -8.31
CA ASN A 156 -12.15 -3.11 -7.80
C ASN A 156 -12.26 -3.05 -6.26
N THR A 157 -13.41 -3.42 -5.74
CA THR A 157 -13.69 -3.52 -4.29
C THR A 157 -13.77 -4.96 -3.81
N ASP A 158 -13.57 -5.92 -4.71
CA ASP A 158 -13.62 -7.35 -4.40
C ASP A 158 -12.20 -7.89 -4.15
N THR A 159 -11.45 -7.20 -3.31
CA THR A 159 -10.14 -7.63 -2.85
C THR A 159 -9.99 -7.38 -1.35
N PRO A 160 -9.15 -8.15 -0.64
CA PRO A 160 -8.89 -7.92 0.78
C PRO A 160 -8.38 -6.51 1.11
N PHE A 161 -7.74 -5.84 0.16
CA PHE A 161 -7.15 -4.51 0.35
C PHE A 161 -8.12 -3.36 0.07
N THR A 162 -9.23 -3.61 -0.63
CA THR A 162 -10.13 -2.57 -1.12
C THR A 162 -11.60 -2.81 -0.76
N ASN A 163 -11.92 -3.92 -0.09
CA ASN A 163 -13.29 -4.29 0.27
C ASN A 163 -13.99 -3.29 1.23
N ALA A 164 -13.21 -2.46 1.94
CA ALA A 164 -13.74 -1.39 2.78
C ALA A 164 -13.97 -0.08 2.02
N CYS A 165 -13.55 0.01 0.75
CA CYS A 165 -13.73 1.18 -0.10
C CYS A 165 -15.07 1.09 -0.87
N CYS A 166 -15.56 2.25 -1.32
CA CYS A 166 -16.67 2.30 -2.27
C CYS A 166 -16.15 2.21 -3.71
N LYS A 167 -16.89 1.53 -4.59
CA LYS A 167 -16.55 1.50 -6.02
C LYS A 167 -16.50 2.93 -6.58
N SER A 168 -15.49 3.22 -7.37
CA SER A 168 -15.20 4.54 -7.93
C SER A 168 -14.87 5.62 -6.89
N GLU A 169 -14.61 5.25 -5.63
CA GLU A 169 -14.10 6.17 -4.63
C GLU A 169 -12.74 6.74 -5.08
N VAL A 170 -12.55 8.03 -4.90
CA VAL A 170 -11.30 8.71 -5.23
C VAL A 170 -10.53 8.98 -3.95
N LEU A 171 -9.37 8.35 -3.87
CA LEU A 171 -8.42 8.53 -2.77
C LEU A 171 -7.33 9.52 -3.20
N THR A 172 -6.92 10.38 -2.28
CA THR A 172 -5.75 11.24 -2.48
C THR A 172 -4.58 10.66 -1.71
N ILE A 173 -3.54 10.24 -2.42
CA ILE A 173 -2.33 9.67 -1.83
C ILE A 173 -1.09 10.42 -2.30
N PRO A 174 -0.07 10.59 -1.44
CA PRO A 174 1.21 11.14 -1.85
C PRO A 174 2.02 10.11 -2.64
N ILE A 175 2.69 10.56 -3.68
CA ILE A 175 3.68 9.77 -4.40
C ILE A 175 5.04 10.43 -4.35
N GLY A 176 6.11 9.61 -4.39
CA GLY A 176 7.48 10.06 -4.48
C GLY A 176 8.30 9.03 -5.24
N HIS A 177 8.67 9.32 -6.52
CA HIS A 177 9.39 8.35 -7.34
C HIS A 177 10.16 9.01 -8.49
N MET A 178 11.25 8.36 -8.92
CA MET A 178 11.97 8.63 -10.16
C MET A 178 11.55 7.64 -11.26
N GLU A 179 11.12 6.44 -10.88
CA GLU A 179 10.67 5.35 -11.75
C GLU A 179 9.23 4.98 -11.36
N GLY A 180 8.26 5.54 -12.07
CA GLY A 180 6.83 5.34 -11.83
C GLY A 180 6.01 5.42 -13.12
N ASN A 181 6.67 5.20 -14.27
CA ASN A 181 6.03 5.20 -15.58
C ASN A 181 5.82 3.78 -16.07
#